data_a6f472a9c35bf83c0332a58d4435079a
#
_entry.id   a6f472a9c35bf83c0332a58d4435079a
#
_cell.length_a   1.000
_cell.length_b   1.000
_cell.length_c   1.000
_cell.angle_alpha   90.00
_cell.angle_beta   90.00
_cell.angle_gamma   90.00
#
_symmetry.space_group_name_H-M   'P 1'
#
loop_
_entity.id
_entity.type
_entity.pdbx_description
1 polymer ?
#
loop_
_entity_poly.entity_id
_entity_poly.type
_entity_poly.pdbx_seq_one_letter_code
_entity_poly.pdbx_strand_id
1 'polypeptide(L)'
;MDEVMVIGDAFLCGIADWMGIWGDPLLSGTIFMMSYGVTALLIFLAARESATRERWYWRFCGFLFLFQLLNTNLDLHALVWATGRCLAHAQGWYENRREFQILFLIGLALLVALILLIVLIVFLRNIFSNILLTLGVAIAIGFTMVKGINYHGFEQFYGNQVGPFRVADFIEYSGIALAFLAALIRLRQITPEHT
;
A
#
# COMPACT_ATOMS: atom_id res chain seq x y z
N MET A 1 -24.88 8.92 23.86
CA MET A 1 -24.21 10.15 23.40
C MET A 1 -22.71 10.10 23.72
N ASP A 2 -22.33 9.41 24.79
CA ASP A 2 -20.98 9.36 25.29
C ASP A 2 -20.00 8.53 24.46
N GLU A 3 -20.41 7.42 23.85
CA GLU A 3 -19.53 6.59 23.00
C GLU A 3 -19.10 7.28 21.69
N VAL A 4 -19.98 8.04 21.04
CA VAL A 4 -19.67 8.77 19.80
C VAL A 4 -18.68 9.91 20.08
N MET A 5 -18.81 10.56 21.22
CA MET A 5 -17.90 11.61 21.66
C MET A 5 -16.51 11.04 21.96
N VAL A 6 -16.43 9.89 22.62
CA VAL A 6 -15.16 9.19 22.90
C VAL A 6 -14.42 8.78 21.62
N ILE A 7 -15.13 8.32 20.57
CA ILE A 7 -14.54 7.97 19.28
C ILE A 7 -14.01 9.22 18.57
N GLY A 8 -14.75 10.33 18.59
CA GLY A 8 -14.33 11.60 17.99
C GLY A 8 -13.07 12.17 18.65
N ASP A 9 -13.02 12.17 19.97
CA ASP A 9 -11.86 12.63 20.74
C ASP A 9 -10.64 11.73 20.53
N ALA A 10 -10.83 10.41 20.47
CA ALA A 10 -9.77 9.46 20.17
C ALA A 10 -9.20 9.64 18.75
N PHE A 11 -10.05 9.97 17.77
CA PHE A 11 -9.60 10.27 16.42
C PHE A 11 -8.79 11.56 16.34
N LEU A 12 -9.24 12.63 17.00
CA LEU A 12 -8.49 13.89 17.10
C LEU A 12 -7.15 13.72 17.82
N CYS A 13 -7.13 12.96 18.90
CA CYS A 13 -5.90 12.56 19.58
C CYS A 13 -4.97 11.79 18.62
N GLY A 14 -5.50 10.82 17.87
CA GLY A 14 -4.75 10.03 16.89
C GLY A 14 -4.15 10.89 15.77
N ILE A 15 -4.90 11.90 15.29
CA ILE A 15 -4.39 12.87 14.30
C ILE A 15 -3.24 13.68 14.89
N ALA A 16 -3.36 14.15 16.13
CA ALA A 16 -2.32 14.94 16.78
C ALA A 16 -1.02 14.14 16.96
N ASP A 17 -1.13 12.90 17.39
CA ASP A 17 0.00 11.97 17.51
C ASP A 17 0.63 11.66 16.14
N TRP A 18 -0.21 11.45 15.11
CA TRP A 18 0.22 11.14 13.76
C TRP A 18 0.92 12.30 13.08
N MET A 19 0.44 13.54 13.24
CA MET A 19 1.09 14.72 12.67
C MET A 19 2.51 14.95 13.18
N GLY A 20 2.92 14.34 14.30
CA GLY A 20 4.28 14.36 14.82
C GLY A 20 5.25 13.36 14.16
N ILE A 21 4.75 12.43 13.35
CA ILE A 21 5.52 11.26 12.84
C ILE A 21 5.74 11.33 11.31
N TRP A 22 5.46 12.43 10.67
CA TRP A 22 5.47 12.54 9.20
C TRP A 22 6.76 12.08 8.53
N GLY A 23 6.61 10.99 7.75
CA GLY A 23 7.34 10.75 6.52
C GLY A 23 8.67 9.98 6.62
N ASP A 24 8.92 9.23 5.57
CA ASP A 24 10.24 8.74 5.21
C ASP A 24 11.22 9.92 5.01
N PRO A 25 12.55 9.70 5.13
CA PRO A 25 13.54 10.74 4.86
C PRO A 25 13.23 11.45 3.55
N LEU A 26 13.26 12.78 3.56
CA LEU A 26 12.78 13.65 2.48
C LEU A 26 13.20 13.20 1.07
N LEU A 27 14.40 12.66 0.92
CA LEU A 27 14.94 12.22 -0.37
C LEU A 27 14.31 10.90 -0.83
N SER A 28 14.32 9.86 0.02
CA SER A 28 13.76 8.53 -0.34
C SER A 28 12.25 8.60 -0.53
N GLY A 29 11.53 9.27 0.36
CA GLY A 29 10.09 9.48 0.25
C GLY A 29 9.70 10.19 -1.04
N THR A 30 10.43 11.24 -1.44
CA THR A 30 10.18 11.96 -2.71
C THR A 30 10.41 11.05 -3.92
N ILE A 31 11.49 10.26 -3.93
CA ILE A 31 11.79 9.33 -5.05
C ILE A 31 10.69 8.25 -5.14
N PHE A 32 10.25 7.67 -4.03
CA PHE A 32 9.13 6.72 -4.00
C PHE A 32 7.85 7.34 -4.57
N MET A 33 7.49 8.53 -4.08
CA MET A 33 6.31 9.25 -4.54
C MET A 33 6.32 9.47 -6.05
N MET A 34 7.42 9.97 -6.59
CA MET A 34 7.57 10.17 -8.03
C MET A 34 7.49 8.85 -8.80
N SER A 35 8.13 7.80 -8.30
CA SER A 35 8.12 6.47 -8.93
C SER A 35 6.71 5.87 -8.96
N TYR A 36 5.96 5.94 -7.87
CA TYR A 36 4.56 5.52 -7.82
C TYR A 36 3.68 6.35 -8.74
N GLY A 37 3.84 7.67 -8.76
CA GLY A 37 3.05 8.58 -9.59
C GLY A 37 3.26 8.34 -11.09
N VAL A 38 4.52 8.26 -11.52
CA VAL A 38 4.85 7.99 -12.94
C VAL A 38 4.34 6.61 -13.36
N THR A 39 4.53 5.59 -12.51
CA THR A 39 4.05 4.24 -12.81
C THR A 39 2.52 4.18 -12.88
N ALA A 40 1.82 4.83 -11.95
CA ALA A 40 0.36 4.93 -11.97
C ALA A 40 -0.14 5.59 -13.27
N LEU A 41 0.50 6.69 -13.70
CA LEU A 41 0.16 7.36 -14.93
C LEU A 41 0.30 6.43 -16.14
N LEU A 42 1.43 5.72 -16.26
CA LEU A 42 1.65 4.78 -17.37
C LEU A 42 0.64 3.61 -17.34
N ILE A 43 0.30 3.10 -16.17
CA ILE A 43 -0.73 2.07 -16.01
C ILE A 43 -2.10 2.59 -16.49
N PHE A 44 -2.47 3.83 -16.17
CA PHE A 44 -3.73 4.43 -16.65
C PHE A 44 -3.72 4.67 -18.15
N LEU A 45 -2.57 5.07 -18.73
CA LEU A 45 -2.43 5.19 -20.19
C LEU A 45 -2.58 3.83 -20.87
N ALA A 46 -1.90 2.79 -20.37
CA ALA A 46 -2.06 1.41 -20.87
C ALA A 46 -3.50 0.90 -20.71
N ALA A 47 -4.20 1.29 -19.66
CA ALA A 47 -5.60 0.94 -19.46
C ALA A 47 -6.53 1.52 -20.52
N ARG A 48 -6.27 2.73 -21.01
CA ARG A 48 -7.12 3.36 -22.06
C ARG A 48 -7.14 2.54 -23.33
N GLU A 49 -6.01 1.97 -23.69
CA GLU A 49 -5.80 1.22 -24.92
C GLU A 49 -6.13 -0.29 -24.77
N SER A 50 -6.47 -0.75 -23.59
CA SER A 50 -6.77 -2.16 -23.33
C SER A 50 -8.24 -2.48 -23.62
N ALA A 51 -8.52 -3.78 -23.93
CA ALA A 51 -9.88 -4.28 -24.07
C ALA A 51 -10.69 -4.06 -22.78
N THR A 52 -12.02 -3.94 -22.89
CA THR A 52 -12.90 -3.49 -21.79
C THR A 52 -12.67 -4.23 -20.47
N ARG A 53 -12.54 -5.56 -20.52
CA ARG A 53 -12.32 -6.37 -19.29
C ARG A 53 -10.93 -6.15 -18.72
N GLU A 54 -9.89 -6.09 -19.53
CA GLU A 54 -8.52 -5.79 -19.09
C GLU A 54 -8.38 -4.38 -18.59
N ARG A 55 -9.09 -3.42 -19.21
CA ARG A 55 -9.11 -2.00 -18.83
C ARG A 55 -9.45 -1.82 -17.35
N TRP A 56 -10.44 -2.55 -16.83
CA TRP A 56 -10.81 -2.47 -15.42
C TRP A 56 -9.71 -3.02 -14.52
N TYR A 57 -9.04 -4.09 -14.93
CA TYR A 57 -7.90 -4.64 -14.19
C TYR A 57 -6.73 -3.65 -14.14
N TRP A 58 -6.34 -3.08 -15.28
CA TRP A 58 -5.30 -2.06 -15.36
C TRP A 58 -5.65 -0.83 -14.52
N ARG A 59 -6.88 -0.34 -14.60
CA ARG A 59 -7.34 0.79 -13.77
C ARG A 59 -7.27 0.46 -12.28
N PHE A 60 -7.69 -0.72 -11.88
CA PHE A 60 -7.60 -1.18 -10.49
C PHE A 60 -6.15 -1.16 -10.00
N CYS A 61 -5.20 -1.72 -10.77
CA CYS A 61 -3.78 -1.64 -10.45
C CYS A 61 -3.27 -0.19 -10.37
N GLY A 62 -3.70 0.68 -11.29
CA GLY A 62 -3.36 2.11 -11.28
C GLY A 62 -3.85 2.83 -10.02
N PHE A 63 -5.07 2.54 -9.57
CA PHE A 63 -5.59 3.09 -8.31
C PHE A 63 -4.82 2.59 -7.10
N LEU A 64 -4.37 1.34 -7.08
CA LEU A 64 -3.52 0.82 -6.01
C LEU A 64 -2.17 1.57 -5.96
N PHE A 65 -1.55 1.85 -7.09
CA PHE A 65 -0.33 2.65 -7.16
C PHE A 65 -0.55 4.11 -6.76
N LEU A 66 -1.69 4.70 -7.15
CA LEU A 66 -2.07 6.04 -6.71
C LEU A 66 -2.32 6.10 -5.20
N PHE A 67 -2.93 5.06 -4.62
CA PHE A 67 -3.07 4.93 -3.18
C PHE A 67 -1.71 4.87 -2.48
N GLN A 68 -0.76 4.08 -3.01
CA GLN A 68 0.60 3.99 -2.47
C GLN A 68 1.35 5.33 -2.56
N LEU A 69 1.19 6.09 -3.65
CA LEU A 69 1.72 7.44 -3.75
C LEU A 69 1.27 8.34 -2.59
N LEU A 70 0.01 8.26 -2.22
CA LEU A 70 -0.52 9.02 -1.07
C LEU A 70 -0.01 8.44 0.26
N ASN A 71 0.00 7.11 0.38
CA ASN A 71 0.38 6.42 1.61
C ASN A 71 1.86 6.61 1.97
N THR A 72 2.76 6.72 0.99
CA THR A 72 4.20 6.94 1.20
C THR A 72 4.48 8.23 1.98
N ASN A 73 3.68 9.27 1.77
CA ASN A 73 3.84 10.54 2.50
C ASN A 73 2.98 10.63 3.76
N LEU A 74 1.78 10.06 3.72
CA LEU A 74 0.80 10.23 4.78
C LEU A 74 0.94 9.20 5.90
N ASP A 75 1.69 8.10 5.66
CA ASP A 75 1.84 7.03 6.65
C ASP A 75 0.49 6.63 7.30
N LEU A 76 -0.51 6.34 6.45
CA LEU A 76 -1.88 6.09 6.92
C LEU A 76 -1.96 4.95 7.94
N HIS A 77 -1.04 3.99 7.88
CA HIS A 77 -0.96 2.92 8.88
C HIS A 77 -0.57 3.48 10.27
N ALA A 78 0.29 4.50 10.33
CA ALA A 78 0.66 5.16 11.59
C ALA A 78 -0.54 5.90 12.19
N LEU A 79 -1.41 6.51 11.36
CA LEU A 79 -2.66 7.12 11.80
C LEU A 79 -3.60 6.08 12.45
N VAL A 80 -3.75 4.90 11.84
CA VAL A 80 -4.58 3.81 12.40
C VAL A 80 -4.04 3.38 13.77
N TRP A 81 -2.73 3.21 13.89
CA TRP A 81 -2.08 2.85 15.15
C TRP A 81 -2.22 3.93 16.22
N ALA A 82 -2.02 5.20 15.87
CA ALA A 82 -2.17 6.34 16.79
C ALA A 82 -3.61 6.44 17.30
N THR A 83 -4.59 6.36 16.40
CA THR A 83 -6.01 6.38 16.77
C THR A 83 -6.40 5.20 17.66
N GLY A 84 -5.94 3.99 17.34
CA GLY A 84 -6.17 2.79 18.14
C GLY A 84 -5.61 2.92 19.57
N ARG A 85 -4.42 3.51 19.71
CA ARG A 85 -3.79 3.78 21.00
C ARG A 85 -4.61 4.78 21.84
N CYS A 86 -5.00 5.90 21.22
CA CYS A 86 -5.83 6.90 21.87
C CYS A 86 -7.19 6.32 22.31
N LEU A 87 -7.81 5.50 21.48
CA LEU A 87 -9.07 4.83 21.79
C LEU A 87 -8.90 3.86 22.98
N ALA A 88 -7.81 3.09 22.99
CA ALA A 88 -7.52 2.17 24.08
C ALA A 88 -7.36 2.87 25.43
N HIS A 89 -6.72 4.05 25.44
CA HIS A 89 -6.60 4.86 26.65
C HIS A 89 -7.97 5.44 27.08
N ALA A 90 -8.73 5.99 26.13
CA ALA A 90 -10.03 6.58 26.39
C ALA A 90 -11.05 5.57 26.96
N GLN A 91 -11.00 4.33 26.49
CA GLN A 91 -11.90 3.25 26.92
C GLN A 91 -11.35 2.42 28.09
N GLY A 92 -10.14 2.69 28.58
CA GLY A 92 -9.55 2.06 29.76
C GLY A 92 -9.06 0.62 29.58
N TRP A 93 -9.01 0.09 28.35
CA TRP A 93 -8.52 -1.27 28.08
C TRP A 93 -7.04 -1.32 27.63
N TYR A 94 -6.32 -0.23 27.75
CA TYR A 94 -4.92 -0.16 27.33
C TYR A 94 -4.04 -1.21 28.02
N GLU A 95 -4.32 -1.54 29.25
CA GLU A 95 -3.61 -2.60 30.00
C GLU A 95 -3.84 -4.00 29.39
N ASN A 96 -5.04 -4.25 28.86
CA ASN A 96 -5.43 -5.51 28.22
C ASN A 96 -5.28 -5.45 26.68
N ARG A 97 -4.54 -4.45 26.16
CA ARG A 97 -4.41 -4.17 24.72
C ARG A 97 -4.01 -5.38 23.87
N ARG A 98 -3.28 -6.34 24.44
CA ARG A 98 -2.79 -7.51 23.70
C ARG A 98 -3.92 -8.39 23.16
N GLU A 99 -4.97 -8.61 23.92
CA GLU A 99 -6.13 -9.40 23.50
C GLU A 99 -6.90 -8.69 22.38
N PHE A 100 -7.15 -7.39 22.54
CA PHE A 100 -7.80 -6.57 21.52
C PHE A 100 -6.96 -6.46 20.24
N GLN A 101 -5.64 -6.33 20.36
CA GLN A 101 -4.74 -6.31 19.20
C GLN A 101 -4.81 -7.63 18.42
N ILE A 102 -4.81 -8.78 19.10
CA ILE A 102 -4.91 -10.09 18.45
C ILE A 102 -6.26 -10.21 17.72
N LEU A 103 -7.36 -9.85 18.37
CA LEU A 103 -8.69 -9.89 17.76
C LEU A 103 -8.79 -8.96 16.54
N PHE A 104 -8.24 -7.74 16.65
CA PHE A 104 -8.16 -6.79 15.55
C PHE A 104 -7.34 -7.33 14.37
N LEU A 105 -6.16 -7.92 14.64
CA LEU A 105 -5.30 -8.51 13.62
C LEU A 105 -5.98 -9.70 12.92
N ILE A 106 -6.70 -10.54 13.65
CA ILE A 106 -7.48 -11.65 13.06
C ILE A 106 -8.59 -11.08 12.16
N GLY A 107 -9.34 -10.10 12.64
CA GLY A 107 -10.41 -9.45 11.85
C GLY A 107 -9.85 -8.79 10.58
N LEU A 108 -8.73 -8.09 10.69
CA LEU A 108 -8.04 -7.47 9.57
C LEU A 108 -7.53 -8.52 8.57
N ALA A 109 -6.93 -9.61 9.04
CA ALA A 109 -6.45 -10.70 8.20
C ALA A 109 -7.60 -11.37 7.43
N LEU A 110 -8.74 -11.61 8.08
CA LEU A 110 -9.94 -12.15 7.45
C LEU A 110 -10.50 -11.19 6.40
N LEU A 111 -10.55 -9.89 6.69
CA LEU A 111 -10.99 -8.86 5.73
C LEU A 111 -10.07 -8.83 4.51
N VAL A 112 -8.76 -8.81 4.72
CA VAL A 112 -7.77 -8.82 3.63
C VAL A 112 -7.89 -10.11 2.81
N ALA A 113 -8.04 -11.27 3.45
CA ALA A 113 -8.25 -12.55 2.75
C ALA A 113 -9.53 -12.54 1.89
N LEU A 114 -10.62 -11.98 2.41
CA LEU A 114 -11.87 -11.83 1.66
C LEU A 114 -11.69 -10.91 0.44
N ILE A 115 -11.04 -9.77 0.61
CA ILE A 115 -10.75 -8.83 -0.49
C ILE A 115 -9.89 -9.52 -1.56
N LEU A 116 -8.83 -10.22 -1.16
CA LEU A 116 -7.97 -10.96 -2.07
C LEU A 116 -8.73 -12.05 -2.82
N LEU A 117 -9.63 -12.76 -2.16
CA LEU A 117 -10.49 -13.77 -2.78
C LEU A 117 -11.41 -13.14 -3.83
N ILE A 118 -12.04 -12.02 -3.53
CA ILE A 118 -12.89 -11.27 -4.47
C ILE A 118 -12.07 -10.82 -5.68
N VAL A 119 -10.90 -10.22 -5.46
CA VAL A 119 -9.99 -9.77 -6.52
C VAL A 119 -9.55 -10.96 -7.39
N LEU A 120 -9.23 -12.09 -6.77
CA LEU A 120 -8.87 -13.30 -7.48
C LEU A 120 -10.02 -13.81 -8.37
N ILE A 121 -11.24 -13.93 -7.84
CA ILE A 121 -12.41 -14.40 -8.59
C ILE A 121 -12.72 -13.46 -9.77
N VAL A 122 -12.69 -12.14 -9.54
CA VAL A 122 -13.06 -11.15 -10.56
C VAL A 122 -12.00 -11.04 -11.65
N PHE A 123 -10.70 -11.10 -11.28
CA PHE A 123 -9.60 -10.81 -12.19
C PHE A 123 -8.71 -12.01 -12.52
N LEU A 124 -9.09 -13.25 -12.15
CA LEU A 124 -8.23 -14.45 -12.29
C LEU A 124 -7.58 -14.54 -13.68
N ARG A 125 -8.37 -14.42 -14.75
CA ARG A 125 -7.87 -14.45 -16.13
C ARG A 125 -6.88 -13.32 -16.41
N ASN A 126 -7.16 -12.11 -15.91
CA ASN A 126 -6.34 -10.94 -16.18
C ASN A 126 -5.03 -10.96 -15.38
N ILE A 127 -5.05 -11.60 -14.20
CA ILE A 127 -3.87 -11.85 -13.36
C ILE A 127 -2.83 -12.66 -14.16
N PHE A 128 -3.24 -13.76 -14.76
CA PHE A 128 -2.35 -14.59 -15.55
C PHE A 128 -1.95 -13.99 -16.90
N SER A 129 -2.87 -13.26 -17.56
CA SER A 129 -2.55 -12.56 -18.83
C SER A 129 -1.58 -11.41 -18.64
N ASN A 130 -1.55 -10.79 -17.44
CA ASN A 130 -0.72 -9.62 -17.15
C ASN A 130 0.18 -9.91 -15.94
N ILE A 131 0.85 -11.07 -15.97
CA ILE A 131 1.61 -11.59 -14.81
C ILE A 131 2.69 -10.60 -14.32
N LEU A 132 3.34 -9.88 -15.23
CA LEU A 132 4.38 -8.91 -14.88
C LEU A 132 3.82 -7.74 -14.06
N LEU A 133 2.67 -7.19 -14.48
CA LEU A 133 1.95 -6.16 -13.72
C LEU A 133 1.50 -6.69 -12.36
N THR A 134 0.93 -7.91 -12.35
CA THR A 134 0.44 -8.56 -11.14
C THR A 134 1.54 -8.75 -10.11
N LEU A 135 2.70 -9.27 -10.52
CA LEU A 135 3.87 -9.45 -9.64
C LEU A 135 4.38 -8.10 -9.13
N GLY A 136 4.47 -7.09 -10.00
CA GLY A 136 4.87 -5.74 -9.58
C GLY A 136 3.95 -5.17 -8.50
N VAL A 137 2.64 -5.25 -8.70
CA VAL A 137 1.63 -4.81 -7.72
C VAL A 137 1.72 -5.63 -6.43
N ALA A 138 1.83 -6.95 -6.52
CA ALA A 138 1.89 -7.84 -5.36
C ALA A 138 3.13 -7.57 -4.50
N ILE A 139 4.29 -7.35 -5.12
CA ILE A 139 5.53 -7.03 -4.40
C ILE A 139 5.43 -5.65 -3.74
N ALA A 140 5.03 -4.62 -4.50
CA ALA A 140 4.98 -3.25 -3.98
C ALA A 140 3.99 -3.12 -2.81
N ILE A 141 2.75 -3.62 -2.97
CA ILE A 141 1.71 -3.52 -1.93
C ILE A 141 1.96 -4.49 -0.79
N GLY A 142 2.34 -5.74 -1.11
CA GLY A 142 2.62 -6.76 -0.09
C GLY A 142 3.75 -6.30 0.84
N PHE A 143 4.78 -5.68 0.28
CA PHE A 143 5.89 -5.15 1.07
C PHE A 143 5.47 -3.98 1.97
N THR A 144 4.65 -3.04 1.47
CA THR A 144 4.10 -1.95 2.29
C THR A 144 3.25 -2.49 3.45
N MET A 145 2.47 -3.55 3.22
CA MET A 145 1.72 -4.20 4.30
C MET A 145 2.65 -4.81 5.36
N VAL A 146 3.75 -5.46 4.94
CA VAL A 146 4.74 -6.02 5.88
C VAL A 146 5.41 -4.93 6.71
N LYS A 147 5.76 -3.78 6.10
CA LYS A 147 6.26 -2.61 6.84
C LYS A 147 5.25 -2.14 7.91
N GLY A 148 3.97 -2.11 7.58
CA GLY A 148 2.89 -1.64 8.47
C GLY A 148 2.67 -2.54 9.69
N ILE A 149 3.04 -3.82 9.66
CA ILE A 149 2.87 -4.75 10.78
C ILE A 149 3.88 -4.49 11.91
N ASN A 150 4.98 -3.78 11.64
CA ASN A 150 6.02 -3.38 12.61
C ASN A 150 6.46 -4.54 13.54
N TYR A 151 6.78 -5.69 12.94
CA TYR A 151 7.23 -6.86 13.70
C TYR A 151 8.74 -6.77 13.94
N HIS A 152 9.17 -6.65 15.20
CA HIS A 152 10.57 -6.45 15.60
C HIS A 152 11.58 -7.44 14.97
N GLY A 153 11.15 -8.67 14.66
CA GLY A 153 12.00 -9.65 13.97
C GLY A 153 12.33 -9.28 12.52
N PHE A 154 11.47 -8.53 11.85
CA PHE A 154 11.71 -8.06 10.48
C PHE A 154 12.58 -6.81 10.41
N GLU A 155 12.55 -5.94 11.44
CA GLU A 155 13.38 -4.73 11.47
C GLU A 155 14.88 -5.05 11.36
N GLN A 156 15.33 -6.15 11.95
CA GLN A 156 16.72 -6.59 11.85
C GLN A 156 17.11 -7.00 10.42
N PHE A 157 16.17 -7.52 9.63
CA PHE A 157 16.42 -7.99 8.28
C PHE A 157 16.42 -6.85 7.25
N TYR A 158 15.45 -5.95 7.31
CA TYR A 158 15.31 -4.88 6.33
C TYR A 158 15.83 -3.51 6.80
N GLY A 159 16.21 -3.37 8.07
CA GLY A 159 16.78 -2.14 8.63
C GLY A 159 18.21 -1.85 8.19
N ASN A 160 18.91 -2.83 7.57
CA ASN A 160 20.26 -2.63 7.04
C ASN A 160 20.25 -1.53 5.98
N GLN A 161 21.15 -0.54 6.15
CA GLN A 161 21.28 0.59 5.23
C GLN A 161 22.35 0.31 4.17
N VAL A 162 22.02 0.64 2.93
CA VAL A 162 22.93 0.66 1.80
C VAL A 162 22.94 2.08 1.23
N GLY A 163 23.85 2.92 1.71
CA GLY A 163 23.85 4.35 1.41
C GLY A 163 22.63 5.06 2.01
N PRO A 164 21.90 5.88 1.26
CA PRO A 164 20.70 6.57 1.72
C PRO A 164 19.43 5.68 1.73
N PHE A 165 19.52 4.43 1.25
CA PHE A 165 18.41 3.50 1.11
C PHE A 165 18.52 2.35 2.10
N ARG A 166 17.38 1.77 2.47
CA ARG A 166 17.30 0.51 3.23
C ARG A 166 17.22 -0.67 2.25
N VAL A 167 17.66 -1.86 2.66
CA VAL A 167 17.47 -3.10 1.87
C VAL A 167 16.01 -3.30 1.50
N ALA A 168 15.13 -2.96 2.40
CA ALA A 168 13.69 -2.90 2.20
C ALA A 168 13.25 -2.11 0.97
N ASP A 169 13.86 -0.96 0.74
CA ASP A 169 13.48 -0.06 -0.35
C ASP A 169 13.74 -0.70 -1.72
N PHE A 170 14.79 -1.53 -1.84
CA PHE A 170 15.08 -2.26 -3.09
C PHE A 170 13.99 -3.28 -3.44
N ILE A 171 13.38 -3.92 -2.45
CA ILE A 171 12.27 -4.86 -2.68
C ILE A 171 11.07 -4.07 -3.23
N GLU A 172 10.73 -2.97 -2.62
CA GLU A 172 9.62 -2.11 -3.05
C GLU A 172 9.87 -1.54 -4.45
N TYR A 173 11.09 -1.02 -4.71
CA TYR A 173 11.47 -0.55 -6.05
C TYR A 173 11.42 -1.66 -7.11
N SER A 174 11.75 -2.91 -6.77
CA SER A 174 11.61 -4.02 -7.72
C SER A 174 10.17 -4.22 -8.15
N GLY A 175 9.21 -4.11 -7.24
CA GLY A 175 7.78 -4.16 -7.55
C GLY A 175 7.34 -3.00 -8.45
N ILE A 176 7.78 -1.77 -8.13
CA ILE A 176 7.49 -0.59 -8.96
C ILE A 176 8.08 -0.75 -10.37
N ALA A 177 9.33 -1.21 -10.47
CA ALA A 177 10.02 -1.41 -11.74
C ALA A 177 9.33 -2.45 -12.62
N LEU A 178 8.87 -3.57 -12.04
CA LEU A 178 8.11 -4.59 -12.77
C LEU A 178 6.78 -4.04 -13.32
N ALA A 179 6.03 -3.30 -12.51
CA ALA A 179 4.77 -2.68 -12.94
C ALA A 179 4.99 -1.61 -14.01
N PHE A 180 6.04 -0.79 -13.85
CA PHE A 180 6.47 0.20 -14.84
C PHE A 180 6.82 -0.46 -16.17
N LEU A 181 7.63 -1.51 -16.14
CA LEU A 181 8.02 -2.27 -17.33
C LEU A 181 6.80 -2.89 -18.02
N ALA A 182 5.88 -3.49 -17.24
CA ALA A 182 4.63 -4.04 -17.79
C ALA A 182 3.83 -2.99 -18.54
N ALA A 183 3.70 -1.77 -17.98
CA ALA A 183 2.99 -0.67 -18.61
C ALA A 183 3.67 -0.20 -19.88
N LEU A 184 5.01 -0.07 -19.90
CA LEU A 184 5.78 0.28 -21.09
C LEU A 184 5.64 -0.76 -22.21
N ILE A 185 5.75 -2.04 -21.89
CA ILE A 185 5.58 -3.14 -22.86
C ILE A 185 4.18 -3.05 -23.49
N ARG A 186 3.15 -2.85 -22.65
CA ARG A 186 1.77 -2.73 -23.14
C ARG A 186 1.60 -1.55 -24.09
N LEU A 187 2.12 -0.40 -23.73
CA LEU A 187 2.04 0.81 -24.57
C LEU A 187 2.77 0.63 -25.92
N ARG A 188 3.94 -0.01 -25.93
CA ARG A 188 4.68 -0.31 -27.17
C ARG A 188 3.93 -1.28 -28.10
N GLN A 189 3.23 -2.27 -27.55
CA GLN A 189 2.45 -3.23 -28.35
C GLN A 189 1.25 -2.59 -29.07
N ILE A 190 0.79 -1.44 -28.57
CA ILE A 190 -0.40 -0.75 -29.06
C ILE A 190 -0.03 0.33 -30.11
N THR A 191 1.20 0.84 -30.07
CA THR A 191 1.69 1.79 -31.08
C THR A 191 2.25 0.97 -32.25
N PRO A 192 1.49 0.69 -33.34
CA PRO A 192 2.08 0.06 -34.49
C PRO A 192 3.12 1.02 -35.04
N GLU A 193 4.29 0.49 -35.39
CA GLU A 193 5.29 1.23 -36.17
C GLU A 193 4.65 1.66 -37.47
N HIS A 194 4.29 2.94 -37.55
CA HIS A 194 4.03 3.60 -38.82
C HIS A 194 5.40 3.83 -39.46
N THR A 195 5.96 2.78 -40.05
CA THR A 195 7.01 2.84 -41.07
C THR A 195 6.44 2.54 -42.42
#